data_fb033a4b4e52bcd34d8f8e8e3743c3ff
#
_entry.id   fb033a4b4e52bcd34d8f8e8e3743c3ff
#
_cell.length_a   1.000
_cell.length_b   1.000
_cell.length_c   1.000
_cell.angle_alpha   90.00
_cell.angle_beta   90.00
_cell.angle_gamma   90.00
#
_symmetry.space_group_name_H-M   'P 1'
#
loop_
_entity.id
_entity.type
_entity.pdbx_description
1 polymer ?
#
loop_
_entity_poly.entity_id
_entity_poly.type
_entity_poly.pdbx_seq_one_letter_code
_entity_poly.pdbx_strand_id
1 'polypeptide(L)'
;MFVRRQRRLADPLLDLRLFANRPFAATLGIMLLGGVVMAGTTLMTTQYLQTVQALSPLEAGLWLVPQNIAMIVALTLAPAIARRVGAAYVMAAGLAVGAAGLFLHTQVPELAGADGIGLVVTGLVLASAGIALPMGVGSGVMMTAAPPEKAGSAASLSETSGEFGVAVGVAAMGSLATAVYRGELPDRLPVEAARESITAAVTATRDLPAVLDLARAAFTTGLNTVAAVGAIIFLGLAAVTIAVLRRHDAAA
;
A
#
# COMPACT_ATOMS: atom_id res chain seq x y z
N MET A 1 17.16 7.50 23.82
CA MET A 1 16.94 7.11 25.22
C MET A 1 16.11 5.83 25.34
N PHE A 2 14.95 5.66 24.69
CA PHE A 2 14.06 4.50 24.79
C PHE A 2 14.75 3.16 24.48
N VAL A 3 15.38 3.01 23.32
CA VAL A 3 16.10 1.78 22.89
C VAL A 3 17.18 1.36 23.88
N ARG A 4 17.92 2.33 24.45
CA ARG A 4 18.98 2.07 25.44
C ARG A 4 18.41 1.58 26.77
N ARG A 5 17.23 2.04 27.15
CA ARG A 5 16.49 1.59 28.33
C ARG A 5 15.93 0.17 28.13
N GLN A 6 15.30 -0.12 26.98
CA GLN A 6 14.78 -1.44 26.65
C GLN A 6 15.87 -2.53 26.69
N ARG A 7 17.09 -2.23 26.22
CA ARG A 7 18.22 -3.16 26.27
C ARG A 7 18.70 -3.50 27.67
N ARG A 8 18.34 -2.73 28.69
CA ARG A 8 18.79 -2.90 30.10
C ARG A 8 17.73 -3.54 30.99
N LEU A 9 16.50 -3.67 30.52
CA LEU A 9 15.43 -4.30 31.26
C LEU A 9 15.52 -5.82 31.14
N ALA A 10 15.28 -6.52 32.25
CA ALA A 10 15.21 -7.98 32.28
C ALA A 10 14.00 -8.50 31.47
N ASP A 11 12.91 -7.72 31.45
CA ASP A 11 11.71 -8.00 30.68
C ASP A 11 11.28 -6.72 29.88
N PRO A 12 11.88 -6.51 28.69
CA PRO A 12 11.59 -5.35 27.88
C PRO A 12 10.23 -5.49 27.21
N LEU A 13 9.45 -4.39 27.15
CA LEU A 13 8.20 -4.30 26.39
C LEU A 13 8.45 -4.57 24.89
N LEU A 14 9.64 -4.21 24.39
CA LEU A 14 10.08 -4.38 23.01
C LEU A 14 11.38 -5.18 23.02
N ASP A 15 11.28 -6.48 22.67
CA ASP A 15 12.48 -7.31 22.57
C ASP A 15 13.19 -7.05 21.23
N LEU A 16 14.24 -6.23 21.29
CA LEU A 16 15.03 -5.89 20.12
C LEU A 16 15.77 -7.09 19.50
N ARG A 17 15.83 -8.24 20.19
CA ARG A 17 16.42 -9.46 19.66
C ARG A 17 15.57 -10.07 18.57
N LEU A 18 14.24 -9.80 18.56
CA LEU A 18 13.33 -10.22 17.49
C LEU A 18 13.77 -9.66 16.13
N PHE A 19 14.33 -8.45 16.08
CA PHE A 19 14.84 -7.85 14.84
C PHE A 19 16.14 -8.51 14.34
N ALA A 20 16.84 -9.26 15.18
CA ALA A 20 17.99 -10.06 14.74
C ALA A 20 17.55 -11.32 13.99
N ASN A 21 16.31 -11.77 14.17
CA ASN A 21 15.71 -12.85 13.41
C ASN A 21 15.31 -12.33 12.03
N ARG A 22 16.00 -12.79 10.98
CA ARG A 22 15.81 -12.31 9.60
C ARG A 22 14.39 -12.55 9.07
N PRO A 23 13.76 -13.73 9.21
CA PRO A 23 12.35 -13.94 8.85
C PRO A 23 11.40 -12.97 9.54
N PHE A 24 11.54 -12.75 10.84
CA PHE A 24 10.74 -11.81 11.60
C PHE A 24 10.89 -10.37 11.05
N ALA A 25 12.12 -9.90 10.91
CA ALA A 25 12.42 -8.55 10.44
C ALA A 25 11.91 -8.32 9.00
N ALA A 26 12.07 -9.32 8.11
CA ALA A 26 11.57 -9.23 6.74
C ALA A 26 10.04 -9.14 6.70
N THR A 27 9.35 -9.99 7.47
CA THR A 27 7.88 -9.97 7.54
C THR A 27 7.36 -8.65 8.12
N LEU A 28 8.01 -8.14 9.17
CA LEU A 28 7.67 -6.84 9.75
C LEU A 28 7.85 -5.69 8.74
N GLY A 29 8.94 -5.73 7.96
CA GLY A 29 9.19 -4.80 6.87
C GLY A 29 8.12 -4.86 5.77
N ILE A 30 7.61 -6.06 5.45
CA ILE A 30 6.50 -6.23 4.51
C ILE A 30 5.21 -5.62 5.07
N MET A 31 4.90 -5.82 6.37
CA MET A 31 3.73 -5.20 7.00
C MET A 31 3.81 -3.68 6.96
N LEU A 32 4.96 -3.12 7.34
CA LEU A 32 5.21 -1.68 7.33
C LEU A 32 5.09 -1.07 5.93
N LEU A 33 5.92 -1.54 5.00
CA LEU A 33 5.97 -0.98 3.65
C LEU A 33 4.73 -1.32 2.82
N GLY A 34 4.13 -2.48 3.06
CA GLY A 34 2.84 -2.86 2.49
C GLY A 34 1.74 -1.90 2.94
N GLY A 35 1.70 -1.56 4.24
CA GLY A 35 0.81 -0.53 4.79
C GLY A 35 1.03 0.83 4.14
N VAL A 36 2.29 1.25 3.99
CA VAL A 36 2.65 2.52 3.30
C VAL A 36 2.07 2.57 1.88
N VAL A 37 2.34 1.55 1.08
CA VAL A 37 1.91 1.50 -0.32
C VAL A 37 0.39 1.45 -0.42
N MET A 38 -0.26 0.57 0.35
CA MET A 38 -1.71 0.38 0.24
C MET A 38 -2.50 1.58 0.74
N ALA A 39 -2.08 2.21 1.85
CA ALA A 39 -2.76 3.39 2.37
C ALA A 39 -2.69 4.57 1.38
N GLY A 40 -1.51 4.84 0.83
CA GLY A 40 -1.32 5.88 -0.18
C GLY A 40 -2.13 5.61 -1.46
N THR A 41 -2.05 4.39 -1.98
CA THR A 41 -2.77 4.01 -3.20
C THR A 41 -4.28 4.06 -3.01
N THR A 42 -4.80 3.55 -1.90
CA THR A 42 -6.25 3.58 -1.61
C THR A 42 -6.77 5.01 -1.46
N LEU A 43 -6.01 5.88 -0.78
CA LEU A 43 -6.35 7.29 -0.65
C LEU A 43 -6.43 7.97 -2.03
N MET A 44 -5.41 7.79 -2.87
CA MET A 44 -5.38 8.37 -4.22
C MET A 44 -6.48 7.82 -5.11
N THR A 45 -6.74 6.52 -5.05
CA THR A 45 -7.83 5.88 -5.80
C THR A 45 -9.19 6.42 -5.39
N THR A 46 -9.44 6.58 -4.09
CA THR A 46 -10.72 7.13 -3.60
C THR A 46 -10.91 8.57 -4.08
N GLN A 47 -9.87 9.39 -4.02
CA GLN A 47 -9.93 10.76 -4.54
C GLN A 47 -10.12 10.78 -6.06
N TYR A 48 -9.44 9.91 -6.82
CA TYR A 48 -9.59 9.78 -8.27
C TYR A 48 -11.06 9.49 -8.65
N LEU A 49 -11.67 8.50 -8.00
CA LEU A 49 -13.07 8.14 -8.27
C LEU A 49 -14.01 9.30 -8.01
N GLN A 50 -13.80 10.09 -6.97
CA GLN A 50 -14.68 11.18 -6.59
C GLN A 50 -14.42 12.50 -7.34
N THR A 51 -13.15 12.83 -7.63
CA THR A 51 -12.79 14.14 -8.19
C THR A 51 -12.55 14.11 -9.70
N VAL A 52 -11.90 13.05 -10.21
CA VAL A 52 -11.63 12.90 -11.65
C VAL A 52 -12.83 12.28 -12.34
N GLN A 53 -13.35 11.16 -11.79
CA GLN A 53 -14.50 10.45 -12.35
C GLN A 53 -15.85 11.05 -11.91
N ALA A 54 -15.83 12.03 -11.00
CA ALA A 54 -17.00 12.74 -10.47
C ALA A 54 -18.07 11.81 -9.87
N LEU A 55 -17.68 10.64 -9.35
CA LEU A 55 -18.59 9.71 -8.68
C LEU A 55 -18.99 10.25 -7.30
N SER A 56 -20.24 9.99 -6.91
CA SER A 56 -20.68 10.23 -5.54
C SER A 56 -19.88 9.36 -4.54
N PRO A 57 -19.81 9.73 -3.25
CA PRO A 57 -19.14 8.92 -2.23
C PRO A 57 -19.68 7.48 -2.14
N LEU A 58 -20.99 7.29 -2.36
CA LEU A 58 -21.61 5.97 -2.36
C LEU A 58 -21.14 5.12 -3.56
N GLU A 59 -21.18 5.70 -4.77
CA GLU A 59 -20.71 5.01 -5.97
C GLU A 59 -19.23 4.66 -5.87
N ALA A 60 -18.37 5.60 -5.45
CA ALA A 60 -16.97 5.34 -5.21
C ALA A 60 -16.75 4.20 -4.19
N GLY A 61 -17.54 4.20 -3.09
CA GLY A 61 -17.52 3.13 -2.09
C GLY A 61 -17.91 1.76 -2.68
N LEU A 62 -18.90 1.71 -3.54
CA LEU A 62 -19.34 0.47 -4.21
C LEU A 62 -18.24 -0.07 -5.14
N TRP A 63 -17.53 0.79 -5.86
CA TRP A 63 -16.39 0.40 -6.70
C TRP A 63 -15.19 -0.11 -5.89
N LEU A 64 -15.10 0.20 -4.61
CA LEU A 64 -14.07 -0.32 -3.71
C LEU A 64 -14.46 -1.66 -3.04
N VAL A 65 -15.71 -2.14 -3.17
CA VAL A 65 -16.12 -3.44 -2.60
C VAL A 65 -15.31 -4.62 -3.17
N PRO A 66 -15.06 -4.74 -4.50
CA PRO A 66 -14.32 -5.87 -5.05
C PRO A 66 -12.94 -6.06 -4.46
N GLN A 67 -12.21 -4.98 -4.15
CA GLN A 67 -10.89 -5.07 -3.52
C GLN A 67 -10.96 -5.70 -2.11
N ASN A 68 -11.99 -5.34 -1.32
CA ASN A 68 -12.15 -5.88 0.03
C ASN A 68 -12.49 -7.36 -0.02
N ILE A 69 -13.34 -7.78 -0.96
CA ILE A 69 -13.65 -9.20 -1.19
C ILE A 69 -12.38 -9.95 -1.59
N ALA A 70 -11.62 -9.43 -2.55
CA ALA A 70 -10.37 -10.05 -2.98
C ALA A 70 -9.34 -10.16 -1.84
N MET A 71 -9.23 -9.13 -1.00
CA MET A 71 -8.37 -9.12 0.19
C MET A 71 -8.78 -10.20 1.18
N ILE A 72 -10.08 -10.32 1.52
CA ILE A 72 -10.59 -11.34 2.44
C ILE A 72 -10.33 -12.75 1.90
N VAL A 73 -10.62 -12.99 0.62
CA VAL A 73 -10.40 -14.28 -0.03
C VAL A 73 -8.91 -14.64 -0.02
N ALA A 74 -8.04 -13.72 -0.42
CA ALA A 74 -6.60 -13.95 -0.43
C ALA A 74 -6.06 -14.20 0.99
N LEU A 75 -6.48 -13.41 1.97
CA LEU A 75 -6.06 -13.54 3.37
C LEU A 75 -6.44 -14.93 3.94
N THR A 76 -7.65 -15.41 3.66
CA THR A 76 -8.16 -16.69 4.16
C THR A 76 -7.53 -17.88 3.46
N LEU A 77 -7.23 -17.77 2.16
CA LEU A 77 -6.61 -18.85 1.37
C LEU A 77 -5.08 -18.93 1.57
N ALA A 78 -4.43 -17.82 1.93
CA ALA A 78 -2.98 -17.73 2.04
C ALA A 78 -2.34 -18.83 2.90
N PRO A 79 -2.82 -19.17 4.13
CA PRO A 79 -2.23 -20.24 4.94
C PRO A 79 -2.41 -21.61 4.31
N ALA A 80 -3.53 -21.85 3.62
CA ALA A 80 -3.78 -23.13 2.95
C ALA A 80 -2.84 -23.35 1.76
N ILE A 81 -2.60 -22.30 0.98
CA ILE A 81 -1.67 -22.32 -0.15
C ILE A 81 -0.23 -22.47 0.37
N ALA A 82 0.13 -21.74 1.43
CA ALA A 82 1.47 -21.78 2.01
C ALA A 82 1.87 -23.17 2.53
N ARG A 83 0.91 -23.93 3.06
CA ARG A 83 1.15 -25.33 3.45
C ARG A 83 1.52 -26.27 2.29
N ARG A 84 1.17 -25.89 1.04
CA ARG A 84 1.46 -26.72 -0.15
C ARG A 84 2.73 -26.32 -0.87
N VAL A 85 2.99 -25.01 -0.96
CA VAL A 85 4.07 -24.47 -1.81
C VAL A 85 5.17 -23.74 -1.01
N GLY A 86 4.98 -23.58 0.29
CA GLY A 86 5.92 -22.84 1.17
C GLY A 86 5.55 -21.37 1.36
N ALA A 87 5.84 -20.86 2.55
CA ALA A 87 5.51 -19.50 2.97
C ALA A 87 6.21 -18.44 2.10
N ALA A 88 7.51 -18.61 1.84
CA ALA A 88 8.31 -17.68 1.05
C ALA A 88 7.74 -17.47 -0.36
N TYR A 89 7.32 -18.54 -1.01
CA TYR A 89 6.78 -18.45 -2.38
C TYR A 89 5.41 -17.77 -2.43
N VAL A 90 4.52 -18.05 -1.46
CA VAL A 90 3.21 -17.40 -1.40
C VAL A 90 3.34 -15.91 -1.15
N MET A 91 4.21 -15.54 -0.21
CA MET A 91 4.45 -14.13 0.11
C MET A 91 5.06 -13.37 -1.07
N ALA A 92 6.07 -13.96 -1.73
CA ALA A 92 6.72 -13.33 -2.88
C ALA A 92 5.79 -13.26 -4.10
N ALA A 93 5.03 -14.33 -4.38
CA ALA A 93 4.04 -14.33 -5.48
C ALA A 93 2.94 -13.30 -5.22
N GLY A 94 2.46 -13.18 -3.98
CA GLY A 94 1.50 -12.15 -3.58
C GLY A 94 2.03 -10.75 -3.88
N LEU A 95 3.24 -10.43 -3.44
CA LEU A 95 3.86 -9.13 -3.70
C LEU A 95 4.07 -8.88 -5.20
N ALA A 96 4.41 -9.89 -5.99
CA ALA A 96 4.52 -9.77 -7.44
C ALA A 96 3.16 -9.49 -8.10
N VAL A 97 2.09 -10.19 -7.67
CA VAL A 97 0.71 -9.91 -8.13
C VAL A 97 0.30 -8.50 -7.73
N GLY A 98 0.61 -8.07 -6.49
CA GLY A 98 0.35 -6.71 -6.04
C GLY A 98 1.10 -5.66 -6.86
N ALA A 99 2.36 -5.91 -7.20
CA ALA A 99 3.13 -5.04 -8.07
C ALA A 99 2.54 -4.95 -9.49
N ALA A 100 2.04 -6.06 -10.04
CA ALA A 100 1.34 -6.06 -11.33
C ALA A 100 0.04 -5.24 -11.27
N GLY A 101 -0.72 -5.33 -10.16
CA GLY A 101 -1.89 -4.49 -9.92
C GLY A 101 -1.55 -3.00 -9.88
N LEU A 102 -0.48 -2.64 -9.16
CA LEU A 102 0.00 -1.26 -9.11
C LEU A 102 0.55 -0.79 -10.46
N PHE A 103 1.16 -1.67 -11.24
CA PHE A 103 1.58 -1.35 -12.61
C PHE A 103 0.38 -1.03 -13.52
N LEU A 104 -0.77 -1.70 -13.34
CA LEU A 104 -1.99 -1.33 -14.06
C LEU A 104 -2.47 0.09 -13.72
N HIS A 105 -2.29 0.54 -12.47
CA HIS A 105 -2.59 1.92 -12.10
C HIS A 105 -1.74 2.95 -12.87
N THR A 106 -0.51 2.61 -13.25
CA THR A 106 0.33 3.53 -14.04
C THR A 106 -0.19 3.74 -15.46
N GLN A 107 -1.15 2.95 -15.91
CA GLN A 107 -1.78 3.03 -17.23
C GLN A 107 -3.11 3.77 -17.22
N VAL A 108 -3.51 4.33 -16.07
CA VAL A 108 -4.77 5.06 -15.95
C VAL A 108 -4.70 6.33 -16.82
N PRO A 109 -5.67 6.52 -17.75
CA PRO A 109 -5.68 7.68 -18.63
C PRO A 109 -5.92 8.98 -17.86
N GLU A 110 -5.31 10.07 -18.31
CA GLU A 110 -5.39 11.39 -17.67
C GLU A 110 -6.80 11.97 -17.65
N LEU A 111 -7.64 11.59 -18.59
CA LEU A 111 -9.02 12.06 -18.70
C LEU A 111 -10.02 11.03 -18.16
N ALA A 112 -11.13 11.54 -17.61
CA ALA A 112 -12.21 10.72 -17.10
C ALA A 112 -12.82 9.80 -18.18
N GLY A 113 -13.12 8.57 -17.82
CA GLY A 113 -13.76 7.60 -18.71
C GLY A 113 -13.91 6.22 -18.07
N ALA A 114 -14.79 5.40 -18.66
CA ALA A 114 -15.08 4.05 -18.14
C ALA A 114 -13.82 3.15 -18.07
N ASP A 115 -12.90 3.29 -19.02
CA ASP A 115 -11.64 2.56 -19.04
C ASP A 115 -10.76 2.89 -17.84
N GLY A 116 -10.76 4.16 -17.40
CA GLY A 116 -10.02 4.60 -16.21
C GLY A 116 -10.53 3.94 -14.93
N ILE A 117 -11.86 3.83 -14.74
CA ILE A 117 -12.45 3.14 -13.58
C ILE A 117 -12.06 1.67 -13.59
N GLY A 118 -12.19 1.00 -14.74
CA GLY A 118 -11.86 -0.41 -14.89
C GLY A 118 -10.40 -0.72 -14.52
N LEU A 119 -9.45 0.09 -15.01
CA LEU A 119 -8.03 -0.06 -14.72
C LEU A 119 -7.72 0.16 -13.25
N VAL A 120 -8.25 1.25 -12.65
CA VAL A 120 -8.04 1.59 -11.25
C VAL A 120 -8.60 0.49 -10.34
N VAL A 121 -9.83 0.05 -10.57
CA VAL A 121 -10.47 -0.99 -9.72
C VAL A 121 -9.75 -2.32 -9.87
N THR A 122 -9.45 -2.75 -11.10
CA THR A 122 -8.74 -4.02 -11.34
C THR A 122 -7.34 -3.99 -10.71
N GLY A 123 -6.60 -2.90 -10.90
CA GLY A 123 -5.28 -2.73 -10.30
C GLY A 123 -5.34 -2.77 -8.77
N LEU A 124 -6.34 -2.11 -8.16
CA LEU A 124 -6.53 -2.10 -6.71
C LEU A 124 -6.93 -3.48 -6.16
N VAL A 125 -7.77 -4.22 -6.89
CA VAL A 125 -8.13 -5.61 -6.55
C VAL A 125 -6.89 -6.50 -6.52
N LEU A 126 -6.04 -6.43 -7.55
CA LEU A 126 -4.80 -7.19 -7.61
C LEU A 126 -3.80 -6.75 -6.53
N ALA A 127 -3.68 -5.45 -6.28
CA ALA A 127 -2.79 -4.93 -5.24
C ALA A 127 -3.24 -5.40 -3.85
N SER A 128 -4.54 -5.34 -3.56
CA SER A 128 -5.12 -5.77 -2.29
C SER A 128 -5.03 -7.28 -2.07
N ALA A 129 -5.36 -8.08 -3.08
CA ALA A 129 -5.17 -9.53 -3.03
C ALA A 129 -3.68 -9.89 -2.86
N GLY A 130 -2.81 -9.15 -3.55
CA GLY A 130 -1.37 -9.35 -3.52
C GLY A 130 -0.78 -9.16 -2.14
N ILE A 131 -1.09 -8.06 -1.45
CA ILE A 131 -0.58 -7.79 -0.10
C ILE A 131 -1.26 -8.67 0.96
N ALA A 132 -2.48 -9.12 0.73
CA ALA A 132 -3.19 -9.98 1.66
C ALA A 132 -2.51 -11.36 1.81
N LEU A 133 -1.88 -11.88 0.77
CA LEU A 133 -1.15 -13.14 0.82
C LEU A 133 0.01 -13.12 1.84
N PRO A 134 0.97 -12.18 1.78
CA PRO A 134 2.00 -12.09 2.81
C PRO A 134 1.43 -11.74 4.20
N MET A 135 0.33 -10.98 4.29
CA MET A 135 -0.31 -10.71 5.57
C MET A 135 -0.87 -11.99 6.21
N GLY A 136 -1.58 -12.82 5.43
CA GLY A 136 -2.17 -14.06 5.93
C GLY A 136 -1.15 -15.12 6.35
N VAL A 137 0.02 -15.15 5.71
CA VAL A 137 1.12 -16.07 6.06
C VAL A 137 2.06 -15.46 7.10
N GLY A 138 2.28 -14.16 7.04
CA GLY A 138 3.29 -13.45 7.83
C GLY A 138 3.04 -13.52 9.34
N SER A 139 1.80 -13.49 9.78
CA SER A 139 1.45 -13.66 11.19
C SER A 139 1.97 -15.03 11.73
N GLY A 140 1.78 -16.09 10.96
CA GLY A 140 2.30 -17.42 11.31
C GLY A 140 3.83 -17.45 11.34
N VAL A 141 4.50 -16.86 10.34
CA VAL A 141 5.97 -16.75 10.28
C VAL A 141 6.51 -15.99 11.49
N MET A 142 5.89 -14.88 11.88
CA MET A 142 6.31 -14.11 13.04
C MET A 142 6.09 -14.85 14.36
N MET A 143 4.97 -15.56 14.50
CA MET A 143 4.67 -16.36 15.71
C MET A 143 5.63 -17.54 15.89
N THR A 144 6.04 -18.21 14.80
CA THR A 144 7.02 -19.30 14.87
C THR A 144 8.46 -18.79 15.06
N ALA A 145 8.75 -17.58 14.61
CA ALA A 145 10.05 -16.93 14.78
C ALA A 145 10.28 -16.32 16.17
N ALA A 146 9.21 -16.10 16.93
CA ALA A 146 9.25 -15.55 18.29
C ALA A 146 9.17 -16.67 19.35
N PRO A 147 9.92 -16.59 20.47
CA PRO A 147 9.71 -17.47 21.61
C PRO A 147 8.26 -17.36 22.13
N PRO A 148 7.65 -18.47 22.60
CA PRO A 148 6.26 -18.47 23.09
C PRO A 148 5.95 -17.35 24.12
N GLU A 149 6.92 -17.08 25.01
CA GLU A 149 6.82 -16.05 26.05
C GLU A 149 6.80 -14.62 25.45
N LYS A 150 7.22 -14.45 24.20
CA LYS A 150 7.28 -13.17 23.47
C LYS A 150 6.24 -13.04 22.37
N ALA A 151 5.32 -13.98 22.25
CA ALA A 151 4.26 -13.97 21.24
C ALA A 151 3.41 -12.71 21.28
N GLY A 152 3.05 -12.21 22.48
CA GLY A 152 2.32 -10.96 22.65
C GLY A 152 3.10 -9.73 22.15
N SER A 153 4.42 -9.68 22.41
CA SER A 153 5.29 -8.61 21.90
C SER A 153 5.43 -8.66 20.37
N ALA A 154 5.51 -9.85 19.79
CA ALA A 154 5.56 -10.02 18.33
C ALA A 154 4.27 -9.57 17.65
N ALA A 155 3.11 -9.90 18.25
CA ALA A 155 1.80 -9.49 17.74
C ALA A 155 1.62 -7.96 17.80
N SER A 156 1.96 -7.33 18.93
CA SER A 156 1.86 -5.86 19.06
C SER A 156 2.83 -5.11 18.18
N LEU A 157 4.02 -5.66 17.92
CA LEU A 157 4.95 -5.09 16.94
C LEU A 157 4.40 -5.13 15.52
N SER A 158 3.77 -6.25 15.15
CA SER A 158 3.13 -6.41 13.84
C SER A 158 2.03 -5.38 13.63
N GLU A 159 1.12 -5.26 14.60
CA GLU A 159 0.01 -4.32 14.58
C GLU A 159 0.51 -2.87 14.50
N THR A 160 1.42 -2.50 15.40
CA THR A 160 2.02 -1.15 15.42
C THR A 160 2.74 -0.82 14.12
N SER A 161 3.44 -1.80 13.51
CA SER A 161 4.11 -1.59 12.22
C SER A 161 3.10 -1.38 11.09
N GLY A 162 1.99 -2.10 11.08
CA GLY A 162 0.92 -1.93 10.11
C GLY A 162 0.31 -0.52 10.21
N GLU A 163 -0.13 -0.13 11.41
CA GLU A 163 -0.74 1.19 11.65
C GLU A 163 0.23 2.35 11.39
N PHE A 164 1.48 2.19 11.79
CA PHE A 164 2.53 3.18 11.47
C PHE A 164 2.78 3.27 9.97
N GLY A 165 2.75 2.11 9.28
CA GLY A 165 2.81 2.05 7.82
C GLY A 165 1.68 2.83 7.16
N VAL A 166 0.45 2.66 7.63
CA VAL A 166 -0.73 3.41 7.15
C VAL A 166 -0.53 4.92 7.32
N ALA A 167 -0.14 5.36 8.52
CA ALA A 167 0.07 6.78 8.81
C ALA A 167 1.17 7.40 7.93
N VAL A 168 2.32 6.72 7.82
CA VAL A 168 3.44 7.15 6.96
C VAL A 168 3.03 7.12 5.49
N GLY A 169 2.26 6.11 5.08
CA GLY A 169 1.79 5.96 3.71
C GLY A 169 0.90 7.11 3.26
N VAL A 170 -0.09 7.47 4.08
CA VAL A 170 -0.95 8.64 3.81
C VAL A 170 -0.10 9.91 3.70
N ALA A 171 0.84 10.11 4.62
CA ALA A 171 1.67 11.31 4.64
C ALA A 171 2.68 11.34 3.47
N ALA A 172 3.46 10.28 3.28
CA ALA A 172 4.55 10.27 2.29
C ALA A 172 4.02 10.17 0.85
N MET A 173 3.10 9.23 0.58
CA MET A 173 2.53 9.05 -0.75
C MET A 173 1.61 10.22 -1.12
N GLY A 174 0.85 10.75 -0.14
CA GLY A 174 0.05 11.95 -0.34
C GLY A 174 0.91 13.19 -0.64
N SER A 175 2.04 13.35 0.06
CA SER A 175 2.99 14.43 -0.22
C SER A 175 3.63 14.28 -1.61
N LEU A 176 4.00 13.06 -2.00
CA LEU A 176 4.53 12.76 -3.33
C LEU A 176 3.50 13.11 -4.42
N ALA A 177 2.25 12.64 -4.26
CA ALA A 177 1.18 12.94 -5.20
C ALA A 177 0.93 14.44 -5.32
N THR A 178 0.93 15.17 -4.18
CA THR A 178 0.75 16.64 -4.16
C THR A 178 1.91 17.36 -4.83
N ALA A 179 3.15 16.88 -4.64
CA ALA A 179 4.32 17.47 -5.29
C ALA A 179 4.26 17.31 -6.81
N VAL A 180 3.88 16.11 -7.29
CA VAL A 180 3.68 15.86 -8.73
C VAL A 180 2.52 16.70 -9.26
N TYR A 181 1.37 16.70 -8.59
CA TYR A 181 0.21 17.50 -8.95
C TYR A 181 0.55 18.96 -9.18
N ARG A 182 1.28 19.56 -8.22
CA ARG A 182 1.71 20.97 -8.33
C ARG A 182 2.73 21.20 -9.44
N GLY A 183 3.59 20.23 -9.69
CA GLY A 183 4.60 20.29 -10.75
C GLY A 183 4.03 20.23 -12.17
N GLU A 184 2.91 19.51 -12.35
CA GLU A 184 2.22 19.39 -13.64
C GLU A 184 1.36 20.62 -13.97
N LEU A 185 1.01 21.46 -12.99
CA LEU A 185 0.18 22.63 -13.21
C LEU A 185 1.02 23.86 -13.60
N PRO A 186 0.54 24.69 -14.55
CA PRO A 186 1.20 25.94 -14.91
C PRO A 186 1.39 26.89 -13.71
N ASP A 187 2.47 27.66 -13.72
CA ASP A 187 2.78 28.62 -12.64
C ASP A 187 1.72 29.70 -12.47
N ARG A 188 1.00 30.03 -13.52
CA ARG A 188 -0.08 31.02 -13.51
C ARG A 188 -1.38 30.39 -13.96
N LEU A 189 -2.25 30.12 -12.98
CA LEU A 189 -3.62 29.68 -13.24
C LEU A 189 -4.58 30.85 -12.95
N PRO A 190 -5.71 30.92 -13.68
CA PRO A 190 -6.77 31.90 -13.40
C PRO A 190 -7.33 31.80 -11.98
N VAL A 191 -7.24 30.58 -11.36
CA VAL A 191 -7.73 30.29 -10.02
C VAL A 191 -6.58 29.66 -9.22
N GLU A 192 -5.99 30.41 -8.30
CA GLU A 192 -4.83 29.98 -7.53
C GLU A 192 -5.17 28.80 -6.59
N ALA A 193 -6.39 28.73 -6.08
CA ALA A 193 -6.90 27.62 -5.28
C ALA A 193 -6.81 26.26 -5.99
N ALA A 194 -6.84 26.23 -7.33
CA ALA A 194 -6.67 25.00 -8.09
C ALA A 194 -5.28 24.37 -7.93
N ARG A 195 -4.27 25.14 -7.53
CA ARG A 195 -2.91 24.62 -7.24
C ARG A 195 -2.78 23.99 -5.85
N GLU A 196 -3.69 24.27 -4.95
CA GLU A 196 -3.61 23.74 -3.57
C GLU A 196 -3.91 22.24 -3.54
N SER A 197 -5.02 21.84 -4.17
CA SER A 197 -5.46 20.45 -4.24
C SER A 197 -6.50 20.24 -5.34
N ILE A 198 -6.67 18.98 -5.76
CA ILE A 198 -7.73 18.60 -6.71
C ILE A 198 -9.13 18.92 -6.16
N THR A 199 -9.34 18.76 -4.85
CA THR A 199 -10.62 19.07 -4.22
C THR A 199 -10.94 20.57 -4.28
N ALA A 200 -9.94 21.41 -4.04
CA ALA A 200 -10.08 22.86 -4.20
C ALA A 200 -10.31 23.24 -5.67
N ALA A 201 -9.61 22.58 -6.61
CA ALA A 201 -9.82 22.77 -8.03
C ALA A 201 -11.26 22.47 -8.44
N VAL A 202 -11.80 21.30 -8.10
CA VAL A 202 -13.18 20.91 -8.42
C VAL A 202 -14.20 21.91 -7.89
N THR A 203 -13.95 22.49 -6.71
CA THR A 203 -14.87 23.46 -6.09
C THR A 203 -14.79 24.83 -6.73
N ALA A 204 -13.57 25.30 -7.04
CA ALA A 204 -13.31 26.66 -7.46
C ALA A 204 -13.38 26.88 -8.99
N THR A 205 -13.34 25.79 -9.80
CA THR A 205 -13.25 25.90 -11.27
C THR A 205 -14.46 25.31 -12.01
N ARG A 206 -15.62 25.26 -11.36
CA ARG A 206 -16.85 24.71 -11.97
C ARG A 206 -17.21 25.36 -13.32
N ASP A 207 -16.94 26.65 -13.44
CA ASP A 207 -17.24 27.46 -14.63
C ASP A 207 -16.04 27.56 -15.59
N LEU A 208 -14.94 26.86 -15.31
CA LEU A 208 -13.69 26.86 -16.07
C LEU A 208 -13.25 25.44 -16.44
N PRO A 209 -13.95 24.76 -17.36
CA PRO A 209 -13.72 23.34 -17.66
C PRO A 209 -12.28 23.05 -18.07
N ALA A 210 -11.63 23.92 -18.82
CA ALA A 210 -10.24 23.72 -19.22
C ALA A 210 -9.26 23.68 -18.04
N VAL A 211 -9.50 24.48 -16.99
CA VAL A 211 -8.67 24.46 -15.78
C VAL A 211 -8.93 23.19 -14.95
N LEU A 212 -10.19 22.77 -14.91
CA LEU A 212 -10.59 21.54 -14.23
C LEU A 212 -9.96 20.30 -14.90
N ASP A 213 -9.95 20.25 -16.22
CA ASP A 213 -9.36 19.13 -16.97
C ASP A 213 -7.84 19.07 -16.77
N LEU A 214 -7.14 20.22 -16.74
CA LEU A 214 -5.72 20.28 -16.37
C LEU A 214 -5.49 19.77 -14.96
N ALA A 215 -6.32 20.14 -14.00
CA ALA A 215 -6.21 19.67 -12.62
C ALA A 215 -6.44 18.17 -12.50
N ARG A 216 -7.41 17.62 -13.24
CA ARG A 216 -7.68 16.18 -13.30
C ARG A 216 -6.52 15.39 -13.91
N ALA A 217 -5.96 15.89 -15.01
CA ALA A 217 -4.79 15.28 -15.65
C ALA A 217 -3.59 15.28 -14.69
N ALA A 218 -3.28 16.41 -14.08
CA ALA A 218 -2.19 16.53 -13.10
C ALA A 218 -2.37 15.59 -11.91
N PHE A 219 -3.60 15.43 -11.40
CA PHE A 219 -3.90 14.49 -10.32
C PHE A 219 -3.69 13.04 -10.75
N THR A 220 -4.11 12.69 -11.96
CA THR A 220 -3.92 11.34 -12.48
C THR A 220 -2.44 11.00 -12.67
N THR A 221 -1.62 11.95 -13.12
CA THR A 221 -0.16 11.80 -13.15
C THR A 221 0.41 11.54 -11.74
N GLY A 222 -0.11 12.23 -10.73
CA GLY A 222 0.24 11.97 -9.32
C GLY A 222 -0.13 10.56 -8.86
N LEU A 223 -1.35 10.10 -9.19
CA LEU A 223 -1.81 8.72 -8.93
C LEU A 223 -0.88 7.70 -9.59
N ASN A 224 -0.58 7.87 -10.88
CA ASN A 224 0.28 6.98 -11.64
C ASN A 224 1.70 6.92 -11.05
N THR A 225 2.23 8.04 -10.59
CA THR A 225 3.56 8.13 -9.95
C THR A 225 3.57 7.38 -8.61
N VAL A 226 2.57 7.57 -7.77
CA VAL A 226 2.44 6.84 -6.49
C VAL A 226 2.34 5.34 -6.74
N ALA A 227 1.58 4.94 -7.75
CA ALA A 227 1.44 3.54 -8.14
C ALA A 227 2.77 2.95 -8.64
N ALA A 228 3.54 3.69 -9.43
CA ALA A 228 4.85 3.26 -9.90
C ALA A 228 5.84 3.05 -8.72
N VAL A 229 5.88 3.98 -7.79
CA VAL A 229 6.70 3.85 -6.57
C VAL A 229 6.26 2.64 -5.75
N GLY A 230 4.96 2.45 -5.57
CA GLY A 230 4.39 1.29 -4.89
C GLY A 230 4.75 -0.03 -5.56
N ALA A 231 4.70 -0.11 -6.89
CA ALA A 231 5.09 -1.30 -7.65
C ALA A 231 6.58 -1.64 -7.44
N ILE A 232 7.45 -0.64 -7.46
CA ILE A 232 8.88 -0.82 -7.19
C ILE A 232 9.12 -1.34 -5.77
N ILE A 233 8.43 -0.78 -4.77
CA ILE A 233 8.51 -1.25 -3.38
C ILE A 233 8.05 -2.70 -3.28
N PHE A 234 6.93 -3.08 -3.88
CA PHE A 234 6.43 -4.45 -3.83
C PHE A 234 7.36 -5.45 -4.52
N LEU A 235 7.95 -5.10 -5.65
CA LEU A 235 8.97 -5.92 -6.32
C LEU A 235 10.23 -6.08 -5.46
N GLY A 236 10.68 -5.00 -4.83
CA GLY A 236 11.81 -5.05 -3.89
C GLY A 236 11.52 -5.96 -2.70
N LEU A 237 10.32 -5.86 -2.12
CA LEU A 237 9.87 -6.73 -1.04
C LEU A 237 9.76 -8.20 -1.47
N ALA A 238 9.28 -8.48 -2.70
CA ALA A 238 9.24 -9.83 -3.25
C ALA A 238 10.64 -10.44 -3.36
N ALA A 239 11.61 -9.67 -3.87
CA ALA A 239 13.00 -10.10 -3.96
C ALA A 239 13.61 -10.38 -2.58
N VAL A 240 13.40 -9.49 -1.60
CA VAL A 240 13.86 -9.68 -0.21
C VAL A 240 13.21 -10.92 0.41
N THR A 241 11.92 -11.13 0.18
CA THR A 241 11.18 -12.30 0.68
C THR A 241 11.83 -13.60 0.21
N ILE A 242 12.09 -13.72 -1.10
CA ILE A 242 12.76 -14.89 -1.67
C ILE A 242 14.17 -15.06 -1.08
N ALA A 243 14.95 -13.98 -1.01
CA ALA A 243 16.33 -14.03 -0.54
C ALA A 243 16.46 -14.46 0.94
N VAL A 244 15.50 -14.06 1.79
CA VAL A 244 15.55 -14.27 3.24
C VAL A 244 14.81 -15.54 3.65
N LEU A 245 13.54 -15.72 3.21
CA LEU A 245 12.70 -16.80 3.70
C LEU A 245 12.97 -18.14 3.00
N ARG A 246 13.33 -18.14 1.72
CA ARG A 246 13.67 -19.39 1.01
C ARG A 246 14.83 -20.15 1.66
N ARG A 247 15.78 -19.46 2.25
CA ARG A 247 16.92 -20.08 2.96
C ARG A 247 16.47 -20.72 4.29
N HIS A 248 15.37 -20.24 4.85
CA HIS A 248 14.83 -20.75 6.10
C HIS A 248 13.97 -22.00 5.86
N ASP A 249 13.13 -21.99 4.81
CA ASP A 249 12.30 -23.13 4.42
C ASP A 249 13.14 -24.36 4.00
N ALA A 250 14.36 -24.14 3.48
CA ALA A 250 15.28 -25.21 3.09
C ALA A 250 16.07 -25.81 4.28
N ALA A 251 16.02 -25.20 5.45
CA ALA A 251 16.73 -25.60 6.66
C ALA A 251 15.81 -26.20 7.75
N ALA A 252 14.48 -26.18 7.53
CA ALA A 252 13.44 -26.73 8.39
C ALA A 252 12.91 -28.04 7.82
#